data_8b134d628da3b238c78c5f2135823443
#
_entry.id   8b134d628da3b238c78c5f2135823443
#
_cell.length_a   1.000
_cell.length_b   1.000
_cell.length_c   1.000
_cell.angle_alpha   90.00
_cell.angle_beta   90.00
_cell.angle_gamma   90.00
#
_symmetry.space_group_name_H-M   'P 1'
#
loop_
_entity.id
_entity.type
_entity.pdbx_description
1 polymer ?
#
loop_
_entity_poly.entity_id
_entity_poly.type
_entity_poly.pdbx_seq_one_letter_code
_entity_poly.pdbx_strand_id
1 'polypeptide(L)'
;MREADGVTIVAQTPDKKLVVVRQFRVGPAVVSYDFPGGAVEMEEDTPLEAAKRELLEETGYTSTDWVEVGHINPATHRMQTTSHIFLAKNCQRTAQPNEDAAEFLEIQLLSNEEITQLIRQSHFTCSVCISAYFKASQLL
;
A
#
# COMPACT_ATOMS: atom_id res chain seq x y z
N MET A 1 -21.42 11.13 5.52
CA MET A 1 -20.83 11.28 4.17
C MET A 1 -20.13 9.99 3.79
N ARG A 2 -20.41 9.49 2.61
CA ARG A 2 -19.72 8.31 2.08
C ARG A 2 -18.51 8.76 1.28
N GLU A 3 -17.33 8.29 1.65
CA GLU A 3 -16.12 8.51 0.87
C GLU A 3 -15.88 7.32 -0.08
N ALA A 4 -15.07 7.53 -1.09
CA ALA A 4 -14.69 6.47 -2.00
C ALA A 4 -13.96 5.35 -1.23
N ASP A 5 -14.16 4.11 -1.66
CA ASP A 5 -13.40 2.99 -1.13
C ASP A 5 -11.92 3.16 -1.48
N GLY A 6 -11.08 2.60 -0.66
CA GLY A 6 -9.64 2.61 -0.85
C GLY A 6 -9.08 1.23 -1.09
N VAL A 7 -7.84 1.20 -1.58
CA VAL A 7 -7.06 -0.03 -1.74
C VAL A 7 -5.69 0.16 -1.09
N THR A 8 -5.17 -0.91 -0.51
CA THR A 8 -3.81 -0.97 0.03
C THR A 8 -3.17 -2.27 -0.43
N ILE A 9 -1.95 -2.19 -0.92
CA ILE A 9 -1.28 -3.33 -1.53
C ILE A 9 -0.03 -3.71 -0.72
N VAL A 10 0.02 -4.94 -0.23
CA VAL A 10 1.23 -5.56 0.27
C VAL A 10 1.88 -6.26 -0.91
N ALA A 11 2.91 -5.64 -1.48
CA ALA A 11 3.56 -6.09 -2.71
C ALA A 11 4.90 -6.73 -2.38
N GLN A 12 5.05 -8.01 -2.68
CA GLN A 12 6.23 -8.79 -2.37
C GLN A 12 7.01 -9.11 -3.65
N THR A 13 8.30 -8.84 -3.62
CA THR A 13 9.24 -9.21 -4.69
C THR A 13 9.62 -10.69 -4.61
N PRO A 14 10.22 -11.27 -5.67
CA PRO A 14 10.65 -12.68 -5.63
C PRO A 14 11.64 -12.99 -4.51
N ASP A 15 12.47 -12.04 -4.10
CA ASP A 15 13.43 -12.20 -3.00
C ASP A 15 12.84 -11.86 -1.62
N LYS A 16 11.50 -11.86 -1.51
CA LYS A 16 10.76 -11.68 -0.24
C LYS A 16 10.91 -10.31 0.40
N LYS A 17 11.15 -9.27 -0.38
CA LYS A 17 11.09 -7.88 0.08
C LYS A 17 9.71 -7.31 -0.17
N LEU A 18 9.29 -6.37 0.67
CA LEU A 18 8.02 -5.67 0.49
C LEU A 18 8.27 -4.26 -0.04
N VAL A 19 7.44 -3.85 -0.97
CA VAL A 19 7.51 -2.53 -1.61
C VAL A 19 6.87 -1.50 -0.69
N VAL A 20 7.66 -0.56 -0.20
CA VAL A 20 7.22 0.46 0.75
C VAL A 20 7.47 1.84 0.14
N VAL A 21 6.54 2.74 0.37
CA VAL A 21 6.64 4.14 -0.04
C VAL A 21 7.04 4.96 1.17
N ARG A 22 8.19 5.64 1.06
CA ARG A 22 8.66 6.57 2.09
C ARG A 22 8.38 7.98 1.61
N GLN A 23 7.73 8.78 2.45
CA GLN A 23 7.29 10.11 2.09
C GLN A 23 7.52 11.10 3.22
N PHE A 24 8.08 12.26 2.89
CA PHE A 24 8.14 13.37 3.82
C PHE A 24 6.80 14.13 3.79
N ARG A 25 6.18 14.24 4.97
CA ARG A 25 4.92 14.97 5.16
C ARG A 25 5.24 16.38 5.66
N VAL A 26 5.01 17.39 4.82
CA VAL A 26 5.38 18.78 5.11
C VAL A 26 4.63 19.33 6.34
N GLY A 27 3.32 19.06 6.43
CA GLY A 27 2.51 19.58 7.54
C GLY A 27 3.04 19.18 8.91
N PRO A 28 3.10 17.89 9.24
CA PRO A 28 3.64 17.45 10.53
C PRO A 28 5.18 17.40 10.56
N ALA A 29 5.85 17.68 9.46
CA ALA A 29 7.31 17.61 9.33
C ALA A 29 7.88 16.24 9.72
N VAL A 30 7.24 15.17 9.29
CA VAL A 30 7.64 13.79 9.60
C VAL A 30 7.81 12.97 8.33
N VAL A 31 8.65 11.94 8.41
CA VAL A 31 8.76 10.91 7.40
C VAL A 31 7.73 9.82 7.70
N SER A 32 6.90 9.47 6.72
CA SER A 32 5.97 8.35 6.84
C SER A 32 6.39 7.20 5.93
N TYR A 33 6.08 6.00 6.38
CA TYR A 33 6.24 4.77 5.62
C TYR A 33 4.85 4.19 5.39
N ASP A 34 4.52 3.91 4.14
CA ASP A 34 3.21 3.40 3.77
C ASP A 34 3.37 2.29 2.73
N PHE A 35 2.39 1.39 2.67
CA PHE A 35 2.25 0.53 1.50
C PHE A 35 1.60 1.33 0.37
N PRO A 36 1.85 0.95 -0.90
CA PRO A 36 1.14 1.57 -2.02
C PRO A 36 -0.37 1.44 -1.87
N GLY A 37 -1.09 2.44 -2.30
CA GLY A 37 -2.54 2.44 -2.23
C GLY A 37 -3.14 3.75 -2.68
N GLY A 38 -4.46 3.81 -2.66
CA GLY A 38 -5.19 5.01 -3.05
C GLY A 38 -6.67 4.74 -3.12
N ALA A 39 -7.42 5.65 -3.74
CA ALA A 39 -8.85 5.56 -3.88
C ALA A 39 -9.26 4.74 -5.10
N VAL A 40 -10.37 4.03 -5.00
CA VAL A 40 -11.04 3.42 -6.15
C VAL A 40 -11.74 4.53 -6.92
N GLU A 41 -11.38 4.73 -8.16
CA GLU A 41 -11.99 5.75 -9.03
C GLU A 41 -13.33 5.29 -9.60
N MET A 42 -14.19 6.24 -9.97
CA MET A 42 -15.54 5.92 -10.45
C MET A 42 -15.53 5.10 -11.75
N GLU A 43 -14.52 5.27 -12.57
CA GLU A 43 -14.36 4.56 -13.85
C GLU A 43 -13.88 3.12 -13.67
N GLU A 44 -13.44 2.76 -12.48
CA GLU A 44 -12.91 1.43 -12.20
C GLU A 44 -14.03 0.50 -11.75
N ASP A 45 -14.14 -0.65 -12.41
CA ASP A 45 -15.20 -1.63 -12.12
C ASP A 45 -14.95 -2.41 -10.83
N THR A 46 -13.67 -2.57 -10.44
CA THR A 46 -13.31 -3.37 -9.28
C THR A 46 -12.20 -2.74 -8.46
N PRO A 47 -12.14 -3.01 -7.15
CA PRO A 47 -11.00 -2.62 -6.31
C PRO A 47 -9.67 -3.21 -6.79
N LEU A 48 -9.67 -4.39 -7.40
CA LEU A 48 -8.44 -5.00 -7.94
C LEU A 48 -7.85 -4.15 -9.07
N GLU A 49 -8.69 -3.60 -9.95
CA GLU A 49 -8.22 -2.70 -11.01
C GLU A 49 -7.55 -1.46 -10.41
N ALA A 50 -8.17 -0.88 -9.39
CA ALA A 50 -7.60 0.26 -8.67
C ALA A 50 -6.26 -0.11 -8.02
N ALA A 51 -6.17 -1.27 -7.40
CA ALA A 51 -4.93 -1.74 -6.77
C ALA A 51 -3.80 -1.90 -7.79
N LYS A 52 -4.09 -2.49 -8.93
CA LYS A 52 -3.10 -2.64 -10.01
C LYS A 52 -2.63 -1.29 -10.54
N ARG A 53 -3.56 -0.37 -10.75
CA ARG A 53 -3.24 0.99 -11.21
C ARG A 53 -2.37 1.72 -10.19
N GLU A 54 -2.75 1.73 -8.93
CA GLU A 54 -2.02 2.44 -7.87
C GLU A 54 -0.60 1.88 -7.69
N LEU A 55 -0.45 0.55 -7.71
CA LEU A 55 0.87 -0.05 -7.59
C LEU A 55 1.79 0.39 -8.73
N LEU A 56 1.28 0.37 -9.95
CA LEU A 56 2.05 0.78 -11.12
C LEU A 56 2.39 2.28 -11.08
N GLU A 57 1.40 3.12 -10.81
CA GLU A 57 1.60 4.58 -10.80
C GLU A 57 2.57 5.04 -9.73
N GLU A 58 2.41 4.52 -8.51
CA GLU A 58 3.24 4.95 -7.38
C GLU A 58 4.63 4.33 -7.39
N THR A 59 4.79 3.10 -7.84
CA THR A 59 6.03 2.35 -7.64
C THR A 59 6.68 1.84 -8.92
N GLY A 60 5.94 1.74 -10.00
CA GLY A 60 6.42 1.08 -11.22
C GLY A 60 6.42 -0.44 -11.16
N TYR A 61 5.91 -1.03 -10.09
CA TYR A 61 5.81 -2.49 -9.93
C TYR A 61 4.51 -3.04 -10.48
N THR A 62 4.57 -4.26 -10.99
CA THR A 62 3.42 -5.04 -11.46
C THR A 62 3.54 -6.48 -10.96
N SER A 63 2.41 -7.18 -10.98
CA SER A 63 2.35 -8.60 -10.65
C SER A 63 1.23 -9.27 -11.44
N THR A 64 1.37 -10.58 -11.66
CA THR A 64 0.30 -11.45 -12.17
C THR A 64 -0.29 -12.34 -11.08
N ASP A 65 0.19 -12.22 -9.85
CA ASP A 65 -0.20 -13.08 -8.72
C ASP A 65 -0.83 -12.22 -7.60
N TRP A 66 -2.15 -12.04 -7.68
CA TRP A 66 -2.92 -11.19 -6.79
C TRP A 66 -3.91 -12.00 -5.96
N VAL A 67 -3.97 -11.70 -4.66
CA VAL A 67 -4.95 -12.27 -3.74
C VAL A 67 -5.58 -11.15 -2.94
N GLU A 68 -6.91 -11.09 -2.88
CA GLU A 68 -7.60 -10.22 -1.93
C GLU A 68 -7.57 -10.89 -0.55
N VAL A 69 -6.91 -10.25 0.41
CA VAL A 69 -6.75 -10.80 1.76
C VAL A 69 -7.80 -10.28 2.74
N GLY A 70 -8.70 -9.45 2.27
CA GLY A 70 -9.83 -8.95 3.06
C GLY A 70 -10.02 -7.44 2.91
N HIS A 71 -10.78 -6.90 3.85
CA HIS A 71 -11.05 -5.47 3.91
C HIS A 71 -11.11 -5.02 5.36
N ILE A 72 -10.96 -3.72 5.56
CA ILE A 72 -11.09 -3.09 6.87
C ILE A 72 -11.90 -1.80 6.73
N ASN A 73 -12.42 -1.33 7.85
CA ASN A 73 -13.02 -0.01 7.97
C ASN A 73 -12.02 0.91 8.67
N PRO A 74 -11.46 1.92 7.98
CA PRO A 74 -10.42 2.77 8.58
C PRO A 74 -10.90 3.59 9.77
N ALA A 75 -12.18 3.94 9.80
CA ALA A 75 -12.75 4.77 10.86
C ALA A 75 -14.25 4.46 11.02
N THR A 76 -14.56 3.33 11.66
CA THR A 76 -15.91 2.78 11.75
C THR A 76 -16.95 3.73 12.35
N HIS A 77 -16.52 4.63 13.22
CA HIS A 77 -17.42 5.56 13.91
C HIS A 77 -17.61 6.91 13.18
N ARG A 78 -16.86 7.14 12.09
CA ARG A 78 -16.86 8.43 11.41
C ARG A 78 -17.10 8.34 9.90
N MET A 79 -16.78 7.22 9.28
CA MET A 79 -16.73 7.11 7.83
C MET A 79 -17.39 5.81 7.37
N GLN A 80 -18.17 5.92 6.30
CA GLN A 80 -18.69 4.74 5.58
C GLN A 80 -17.79 4.47 4.38
N THR A 81 -16.61 3.97 4.65
CA THR A 81 -15.64 3.62 3.62
C THR A 81 -15.01 2.28 3.94
N THR A 82 -14.63 1.56 2.90
CA THR A 82 -13.95 0.28 3.00
C THR A 82 -12.57 0.38 2.38
N SER A 83 -11.57 -0.11 3.07
CA SER A 83 -10.25 -0.28 2.48
C SER A 83 -10.04 -1.75 2.14
N HIS A 84 -9.88 -2.04 0.84
CA HIS A 84 -9.66 -3.37 0.33
C HIS A 84 -8.16 -3.67 0.37
N ILE A 85 -7.79 -4.83 0.88
CA ILE A 85 -6.39 -5.21 1.09
C ILE A 85 -6.02 -6.31 0.10
N PHE A 86 -4.97 -6.06 -0.67
CA PHE A 86 -4.47 -7.03 -1.65
C PHE A 86 -3.03 -7.42 -1.34
N LEU A 87 -2.73 -8.68 -1.55
CA LEU A 87 -1.37 -9.21 -1.60
C LEU A 87 -1.01 -9.44 -3.06
N ALA A 88 0.07 -8.82 -3.52
CA ALA A 88 0.65 -9.09 -4.83
C ALA A 88 2.00 -9.76 -4.63
N LYS A 89 2.18 -10.94 -5.22
CA LYS A 89 3.43 -11.70 -5.10
C LYS A 89 4.23 -11.64 -6.39
N ASN A 90 5.51 -11.93 -6.29
CA ASN A 90 6.45 -11.96 -7.41
C ASN A 90 6.41 -10.65 -8.22
N CYS A 91 6.33 -9.55 -7.52
CA CYS A 91 6.28 -8.23 -8.14
C CYS A 91 7.59 -7.92 -8.85
N GLN A 92 7.47 -7.35 -10.05
CA GLN A 92 8.60 -6.93 -10.86
C GLN A 92 8.46 -5.44 -11.18
N ARG A 93 9.57 -4.74 -11.19
CA ARG A 93 9.57 -3.36 -11.64
C ARG A 93 9.57 -3.34 -13.17
N THR A 94 8.48 -2.84 -13.75
CA THR A 94 8.28 -2.84 -15.20
C THR A 94 8.23 -1.44 -15.79
N ALA A 95 8.17 -0.41 -14.96
CA ALA A 95 8.09 0.98 -15.39
C ALA A 95 8.71 1.91 -14.34
N GLN A 96 8.91 3.16 -14.71
CA GLN A 96 9.22 4.21 -13.75
C GLN A 96 7.92 4.64 -13.05
N PRO A 97 7.98 5.07 -11.78
CA PRO A 97 6.83 5.69 -11.14
C PRO A 97 6.35 6.91 -11.94
N ASN A 98 5.06 7.23 -11.81
CA ASN A 98 4.50 8.45 -12.38
C ASN A 98 5.31 9.67 -11.88
N GLU A 99 5.58 10.64 -12.76
CA GLU A 99 6.39 11.82 -12.43
C GLU A 99 5.85 12.57 -11.20
N ASP A 100 4.53 12.71 -11.10
CA ASP A 100 3.90 13.39 -9.96
C ASP A 100 4.13 12.62 -8.66
N ALA A 101 4.11 11.29 -8.70
CA ALA A 101 4.41 10.46 -7.54
C ALA A 101 5.91 10.49 -7.20
N ALA A 102 6.78 10.43 -8.21
CA ALA A 102 8.23 10.38 -8.03
C ALA A 102 8.80 11.63 -7.38
N GLU A 103 8.12 12.78 -7.47
CA GLU A 103 8.59 14.03 -6.90
C GLU A 103 8.67 14.00 -5.37
N PHE A 104 7.75 13.30 -4.71
CA PHE A 104 7.60 13.31 -3.25
C PHE A 104 7.77 11.95 -2.59
N LEU A 105 7.92 10.89 -3.37
CA LEU A 105 7.93 9.52 -2.88
C LEU A 105 9.29 8.86 -3.14
N GLU A 106 9.77 8.14 -2.16
CA GLU A 106 10.93 7.27 -2.29
C GLU A 106 10.47 5.82 -2.12
N ILE A 107 10.83 4.95 -3.06
CA ILE A 107 10.48 3.54 -3.00
C ILE A 107 11.59 2.79 -2.28
N GLN A 108 11.22 2.01 -1.27
CA GLN A 108 12.14 1.16 -0.53
C GLN A 108 11.66 -0.29 -0.56
N LEU A 109 12.59 -1.21 -0.64
CA LEU A 109 12.34 -2.64 -0.53
C LEU A 109 12.79 -3.08 0.86
N LEU A 110 11.84 -3.47 1.70
CA LEU A 110 12.10 -3.80 3.10
C LEU A 110 11.74 -5.26 3.39
N SER A 111 12.54 -5.89 4.25
CA SER A 111 12.24 -7.22 4.76
C SER A 111 11.12 -7.16 5.80
N ASN A 112 10.53 -8.32 6.10
CA ASN A 112 9.57 -8.44 7.20
C ASN A 112 10.15 -7.96 8.53
N GLU A 113 11.41 -8.26 8.80
CA GLU A 113 12.08 -7.83 10.02
C GLU A 113 12.21 -6.31 10.10
N GLU A 114 12.61 -5.68 8.99
CA GLU A 114 12.72 -4.23 8.92
C GLU A 114 11.36 -3.54 9.12
N ILE A 115 10.31 -4.06 8.49
CA ILE A 115 8.96 -3.51 8.69
C ILE A 115 8.51 -3.66 10.13
N THR A 116 8.71 -4.83 10.73
CA THR A 116 8.35 -5.07 12.13
C THR A 116 9.07 -4.10 13.06
N GLN A 117 10.35 -3.83 12.81
CA GLN A 117 11.11 -2.86 13.60
C GLN A 117 10.56 -1.44 13.44
N LEU A 118 10.26 -1.03 12.21
CA LEU A 118 9.67 0.30 11.97
C LEU A 118 8.32 0.47 12.66
N ILE A 119 7.50 -0.58 12.69
CA ILE A 119 6.22 -0.58 13.41
C ILE A 119 6.47 -0.43 14.92
N ARG A 120 7.37 -1.21 15.49
CA ARG A 120 7.68 -1.18 16.93
C ARG A 120 8.24 0.17 17.37
N GLN A 121 9.04 0.78 16.54
CA GLN A 121 9.66 2.08 16.82
C GLN A 121 8.75 3.27 16.52
N SER A 122 7.52 3.02 16.10
CA SER A 122 6.53 4.04 15.72
C SER A 122 6.99 4.94 14.56
N HIS A 123 7.78 4.39 13.65
CA HIS A 123 8.13 5.02 12.38
C HIS A 123 7.19 4.64 11.25
N PHE A 124 6.55 3.48 11.37
CA PHE A 124 5.53 2.98 10.45
C PHE A 124 4.20 3.03 11.23
N THR A 125 3.42 4.09 11.03
CA THR A 125 2.30 4.42 11.90
C THR A 125 0.93 4.40 11.24
N CYS A 126 0.85 4.21 9.92
CA CYS A 126 -0.41 4.13 9.20
C CYS A 126 -1.23 2.93 9.69
N SER A 127 -2.40 3.18 10.31
CA SER A 127 -3.22 2.12 10.88
C SER A 127 -3.72 1.14 9.81
N VAL A 128 -4.10 1.63 8.64
CA VAL A 128 -4.55 0.79 7.53
C VAL A 128 -3.40 -0.10 7.05
N CYS A 129 -2.20 0.45 6.93
CA CYS A 129 -1.02 -0.30 6.48
C CYS A 129 -0.60 -1.37 7.48
N ILE A 130 -0.65 -1.08 8.78
CA ILE A 130 -0.35 -2.06 9.82
C ILE A 130 -1.36 -3.20 9.79
N SER A 131 -2.65 -2.87 9.63
CA SER A 131 -3.71 -3.87 9.49
C SER A 131 -3.53 -4.72 8.23
N ALA A 132 -3.17 -4.09 7.11
CA ALA A 132 -2.88 -4.77 5.86
C ALA A 132 -1.72 -5.76 6.03
N TYR A 133 -0.66 -5.31 6.68
CA TYR A 133 0.50 -6.16 6.95
C TYR A 133 0.12 -7.39 7.78
N PHE A 134 -0.66 -7.18 8.85
CA PHE A 134 -1.14 -8.28 9.67
C PHE A 134 -1.95 -9.30 8.88
N LYS A 135 -2.88 -8.83 8.05
CA LYS A 135 -3.71 -9.71 7.22
C LYS A 135 -2.89 -10.51 6.21
N ALA A 136 -1.88 -9.89 5.61
CA ALA A 136 -1.05 -10.53 4.60
C ALA A 136 0.03 -11.44 5.22
N SER A 137 0.40 -11.25 6.47
CA SER A 137 1.58 -11.85 7.10
C SER A 137 1.61 -13.38 7.06
N GLN A 138 0.45 -14.02 7.10
CA GLN A 138 0.35 -15.47 7.04
C GLN A 138 0.66 -16.05 5.66
N LEU A 139 0.66 -15.21 4.63
CA LEU A 139 0.83 -15.62 3.23
C LEU A 139 2.17 -15.16 2.63
N LEU A 140 2.94 -14.43 3.41
CA LEU A 140 4.26 -13.93 2.98
C LEU A 140 5.36 -15.00 3.00
#